data_b7862692af699c293179b2551aacc024
#
_entry.id   b7862692af699c293179b2551aacc024
#
_cell.length_a   1.000
_cell.length_b   1.000
_cell.length_c   1.000
_cell.angle_alpha   90.00
_cell.angle_beta   90.00
_cell.angle_gamma   90.00
#
_symmetry.space_group_name_H-M   'P 1'
#
loop_
_entity.id
_entity.type
_entity.pdbx_description
1 polymer ?
#
loop_
_entity_poly.entity_id
_entity_poly.type
_entity_poly.pdbx_seq_one_letter_code
_entity_poly.pdbx_strand_id
1 'polypeptide(L)'
;MNCYVLYCQSYKIENLCQRFNQKEGIEAFIPQIEKHLHSTNELVLKPLFPGYIFIKTKMNQIEFDTFLLLMKEEKNGVIRELKKD
;
A
#
# COMPACT_ATOMS: atom_id res chain seq x y z
N MET A 1 4.67 -12.69 10.41
CA MET A 1 4.83 -11.47 9.64
C MET A 1 3.92 -10.38 10.16
N ASN A 2 4.43 -9.15 10.16
CA ASN A 2 3.62 -8.00 10.56
C ASN A 2 2.99 -7.36 9.33
N CYS A 3 1.82 -6.76 9.51
CA CYS A 3 1.12 -6.07 8.44
C CYS A 3 0.93 -4.60 8.83
N TYR A 4 1.29 -3.71 7.93
CA TYR A 4 1.15 -2.27 8.11
C TYR A 4 0.31 -1.70 6.99
N VAL A 5 -0.37 -0.60 7.26
CA VAL A 5 -1.25 0.05 6.29
C VAL A 5 -0.82 1.49 6.13
N LEU A 6 -0.63 1.92 4.87
CA LEU A 6 -0.26 3.29 4.56
C LEU A 6 -1.39 3.96 3.78
N TYR A 7 -1.75 5.18 4.18
CA TYR A 7 -2.68 6.01 3.43
C TYR A 7 -1.89 6.90 2.48
N CYS A 8 -2.22 6.83 1.20
CA CYS A 8 -1.42 7.45 0.14
C CYS A 8 -2.32 8.24 -0.81
N GLN A 9 -1.71 9.14 -1.55
CA GLN A 9 -2.39 9.84 -2.64
C GLN A 9 -2.74 8.83 -3.74
N SER A 10 -4.02 8.73 -4.10
CA SER A 10 -4.51 7.66 -4.95
C SER A 10 -3.85 7.63 -6.33
N TYR A 11 -3.49 8.78 -6.90
CA TYR A 11 -2.83 8.83 -8.20
C TYR A 11 -1.37 8.35 -8.18
N LYS A 12 -0.78 8.20 -7.00
CA LYS A 12 0.61 7.71 -6.82
C LYS A 12 0.67 6.30 -6.27
N ILE A 13 -0.47 5.71 -5.92
CA ILE A 13 -0.51 4.47 -5.17
C ILE A 13 0.16 3.30 -5.88
N GLU A 14 -0.02 3.17 -7.20
CA GLU A 14 0.59 2.08 -7.96
C GLU A 14 2.11 2.20 -8.00
N ASN A 15 2.63 3.40 -8.22
CA ASN A 15 4.06 3.64 -8.21
C ASN A 15 4.67 3.38 -6.83
N LEU A 16 3.98 3.81 -5.78
CA LEU A 16 4.42 3.56 -4.41
C LEU A 16 4.46 2.07 -4.10
N CYS A 17 3.42 1.35 -4.51
CA CYS A 17 3.36 -0.10 -4.30
C CYS A 17 4.54 -0.80 -4.99
N GLN A 18 4.85 -0.42 -6.22
CA GLN A 18 5.99 -0.97 -6.94
C GLN A 18 7.31 -0.66 -6.25
N ARG A 19 7.48 0.56 -5.77
CA ARG A 19 8.71 0.95 -5.07
C ARG A 19 8.90 0.15 -3.78
N PHE A 20 7.83 -0.03 -3.01
CA PHE A 20 7.91 -0.86 -1.81
C PHE A 20 8.27 -2.30 -2.13
N ASN A 21 7.70 -2.86 -3.20
CA ASN A 21 8.00 -4.24 -3.60
C ASN A 21 9.43 -4.43 -4.10
N GLN A 22 10.11 -3.36 -4.49
CA GLN A 22 11.52 -3.42 -4.86
C GLN A 22 12.44 -3.52 -3.65
N LYS A 23 11.93 -3.27 -2.46
CA LYS A 23 12.73 -3.36 -1.23
C LYS A 23 12.75 -4.79 -0.72
N GLU A 24 13.92 -5.25 -0.30
CA GLU A 24 14.07 -6.60 0.23
C GLU A 24 13.26 -6.78 1.50
N GLY A 25 12.56 -7.88 1.62
CA GLY A 25 11.77 -8.20 2.80
C GLY A 25 10.45 -7.47 2.91
N ILE A 26 10.04 -6.74 1.87
CA ILE A 26 8.78 -6.01 1.84
C ILE A 26 7.87 -6.60 0.77
N GLU A 27 6.64 -6.91 1.16
CA GLU A 27 5.59 -7.30 0.23
C GLU A 27 4.47 -6.28 0.35
N ALA A 28 4.29 -5.48 -0.69
CA ALA A 28 3.25 -4.45 -0.72
C ALA A 28 2.16 -4.83 -1.72
N PHE A 29 0.91 -4.56 -1.36
CA PHE A 29 -0.21 -4.84 -2.25
C PHE A 29 -1.34 -3.84 -2.00
N ILE A 30 -2.15 -3.65 -3.04
CA ILE A 30 -3.35 -2.83 -2.99
C ILE A 30 -4.53 -3.79 -2.95
N PRO A 31 -5.30 -3.86 -1.84
CA PRO A 31 -6.43 -4.79 -1.79
C PRO A 31 -7.48 -4.40 -2.81
N GLN A 32 -7.93 -5.38 -3.58
CA GLN A 32 -8.88 -5.17 -4.67
C GLN A 32 -10.01 -6.16 -4.59
N ILE A 33 -11.18 -5.76 -5.11
CA ILE A 33 -12.31 -6.66 -5.29
C ILE A 33 -12.74 -6.65 -6.74
N GLU A 34 -13.34 -7.77 -7.19
CA GLU A 34 -13.96 -7.82 -8.49
C GLU A 34 -15.35 -7.22 -8.43
N LYS A 35 -15.65 -6.35 -9.38
CA LYS A 35 -16.97 -5.75 -9.50
C LYS A 35 -17.53 -6.05 -10.88
N HIS A 36 -18.74 -6.59 -10.91
CA HIS A 36 -19.44 -6.88 -12.15
C HIS A 36 -20.11 -5.61 -12.67
N LEU A 37 -19.79 -5.22 -13.91
CA LEU A 37 -20.42 -4.08 -14.56
C LEU A 37 -21.66 -4.55 -15.29
N HIS A 38 -22.83 -4.10 -14.84
CA HIS A 38 -24.10 -4.50 -15.45
C HIS A 38 -24.26 -4.03 -16.90
N SER A 39 -23.71 -2.87 -17.22
CA SER A 39 -23.84 -2.28 -18.55
C SER A 39 -23.07 -3.05 -19.63
N THR A 40 -21.91 -3.61 -19.30
CA THR A 40 -21.04 -4.30 -20.23
C THR A 40 -20.91 -5.79 -19.93
N ASN A 41 -21.44 -6.23 -18.81
CA ASN A 41 -21.32 -7.61 -18.33
C ASN A 41 -19.86 -8.03 -18.14
N GLU A 42 -18.99 -7.08 -17.83
CA GLU A 42 -17.57 -7.33 -17.59
C GLU A 42 -17.24 -7.32 -16.10
N LEU A 43 -16.20 -8.07 -15.72
CA LEU A 43 -15.64 -8.02 -14.39
C LEU A 43 -14.48 -7.04 -14.38
N VAL A 44 -14.46 -6.14 -13.42
CA VAL A 44 -13.37 -5.19 -13.22
C VAL A 44 -12.83 -5.30 -11.82
N LEU A 45 -11.51 -5.06 -11.67
CA LEU A 45 -10.87 -4.99 -10.36
C LEU A 45 -10.90 -3.55 -9.88
N LYS A 46 -11.36 -3.35 -8.65
CA LYS A 46 -11.36 -2.04 -8.01
C LYS A 46 -10.65 -2.13 -6.68
N PRO A 47 -9.90 -1.06 -6.26
CA PRO A 47 -9.33 -1.05 -4.93
C PRO A 47 -10.44 -1.18 -3.88
N LEU A 48 -10.25 -2.11 -2.94
CA LEU A 48 -11.19 -2.32 -1.85
C LEU A 48 -11.24 -1.09 -0.93
N PHE A 49 -10.06 -0.53 -0.66
CA PHE A 49 -9.91 0.69 0.12
C PHE A 49 -9.06 1.68 -0.69
N PRO A 50 -9.71 2.61 -1.44
CA PRO A 50 -8.94 3.56 -2.26
C PRO A 50 -7.95 4.37 -1.43
N GLY A 51 -6.71 4.47 -1.92
CA GLY A 51 -5.66 5.23 -1.25
C GLY A 51 -4.85 4.44 -0.23
N TYR A 52 -5.14 3.16 -0.01
CA TYR A 52 -4.42 2.36 0.99
C TYR A 52 -3.52 1.33 0.35
N ILE A 53 -2.31 1.21 0.90
CA ILE A 53 -1.36 0.15 0.56
C ILE A 53 -1.15 -0.69 1.81
N PHE A 54 -1.29 -2.01 1.66
CA PHE A 54 -1.03 -2.96 2.73
C PHE A 54 0.38 -3.51 2.55
N ILE A 55 1.15 -3.54 3.63
CA ILE A 55 2.54 -4.00 3.60
C ILE A 55 2.73 -5.14 4.58
N LYS A 56 3.29 -6.24 4.07
CA LYS A 56 3.69 -7.39 4.90
C LYS A 56 5.20 -7.40 5.01
N THR A 57 5.70 -7.49 6.22
CA THR A 57 7.14 -7.51 6.47
C THR A 57 7.43 -8.14 7.84
N LYS A 58 8.66 -8.58 8.03
CA LYS A 58 9.10 -9.09 9.32
C LYS A 58 9.53 -7.99 10.28
N MET A 59 9.63 -6.75 9.80
CA MET A 59 10.02 -5.62 10.63
C MET A 59 8.98 -5.36 11.71
N ASN A 60 9.45 -5.02 12.93
CA ASN A 60 8.56 -4.53 13.97
C ASN A 60 8.22 -3.06 13.71
N GLN A 61 7.37 -2.47 14.56
CA GLN A 61 6.91 -1.09 14.35
C GLN A 61 8.06 -0.09 14.32
N ILE A 62 9.03 -0.25 15.20
CA ILE A 62 10.18 0.66 15.28
C ILE A 62 11.03 0.55 14.01
N GLU A 63 11.30 -0.67 13.58
CA GLU A 63 12.06 -0.91 12.36
C GLU A 63 11.35 -0.36 11.14
N PHE A 64 10.05 -0.55 11.05
CA PHE A 64 9.25 -0.06 9.94
C PHE A 64 9.21 1.47 9.90
N ASP A 65 9.05 2.11 11.07
CA ASP A 65 9.08 3.57 11.15
C ASP A 65 10.43 4.12 10.69
N THR A 66 11.53 3.48 11.11
CA THR A 66 12.86 3.85 10.66
C THR A 66 13.01 3.68 9.15
N PHE A 67 12.52 2.58 8.62
CA PHE A 67 12.52 2.31 7.19
C PHE A 67 11.81 3.42 6.41
N LEU A 68 10.65 3.86 6.88
CA LEU A 68 9.89 4.93 6.23
C LEU A 68 10.65 6.26 6.28
N LEU A 69 11.32 6.55 7.39
CA LEU A 69 12.14 7.75 7.51
C LEU A 69 13.28 7.77 6.50
N LEU A 70 13.89 6.60 6.25
CA LEU A 70 14.97 6.49 5.28
C LEU A 70 14.51 6.63 3.83
N MET A 71 13.23 6.46 3.58
CA MET A 71 12.64 6.56 2.24
C MET A 71 12.15 7.97 1.90
N LYS A 72 12.76 9.00 2.45
CA LYS A 72 12.26 10.40 2.39
C LYS A 72 11.63 10.80 1.06
N GLU A 73 12.35 10.68 -0.05
CA GLU A 73 11.85 11.08 -1.37
C GLU A 73 11.02 9.96 -2.02
N GLU A 74 11.43 8.71 -1.81
CA GLU A 74 10.76 7.55 -2.39
C GLU A 74 9.34 7.36 -1.87
N LYS A 75 9.05 7.84 -0.67
CA LYS A 75 7.70 7.77 -0.10
C LYS A 75 6.85 8.99 -0.44
N ASN A 76 7.26 9.82 -1.38
CA ASN A 76 6.46 10.96 -1.82
C ASN A 76 5.12 10.46 -2.33
N GLY A 77 4.04 10.92 -1.72
CA GLY A 77 2.70 10.42 -1.98
C GLY A 77 2.10 9.64 -0.81
N VAL A 78 2.93 9.20 0.13
CA VAL A 78 2.44 8.62 1.39
C VAL A 78 1.99 9.73 2.30
N ILE A 79 0.73 9.71 2.71
CA ILE A 79 0.15 10.74 3.57
C ILE A 79 0.43 10.41 5.03
N ARG A 80 0.14 9.17 5.43
CA ARG A 80 0.40 8.73 6.80
C ARG A 80 0.32 7.20 6.91
N GLU A 81 0.89 6.68 7.98
CA GLU A 81 0.73 5.29 8.36
C GLU A 81 -0.48 5.18 9.31
N LEU A 82 -1.32 4.17 9.10
CA LEU A 82 -2.44 3.89 10.00
C LEU A 82 -1.94 2.96 11.11
N LYS A 83 -1.97 3.44 12.33
CA LYS A 83 -1.54 2.67 13.50
C LYS A 83 -2.74 2.27 14.33
N LYS A 84 -2.66 1.07 14.92
CA LYS A 84 -3.66 0.64 15.88
C LYS A 84 -3.50 1.45 17.15
N ASP A 85 -4.63 1.87 17.69
CA ASP A 85 -4.66 2.52 19.00
C ASP A 85 -4.57 1.47 20.13
#